data_daa9be9b55a783e3ee2f5d9f02816084
#
_entry.id   daa9be9b55a783e3ee2f5d9f02816084
#
_cell.length_a   1.000
_cell.length_b   1.000
_cell.length_c   1.000
_cell.angle_alpha   90.00
_cell.angle_beta   90.00
_cell.angle_gamma   90.00
#
_symmetry.space_group_name_H-M   'P 1'
#
loop_
_entity.id
_entity.type
_entity.pdbx_description
1 polymer ?
#
loop_
_entity_poly.entity_id
_entity_poly.type
_entity_poly.pdbx_seq_one_letter_code
_entity_poly.pdbx_strand_id
1 'polypeptide(L)'
;VIDRLNRYYVERKVQPYAPYAASQLAGAEMDEARSRLAAIMGVATEELSFGPSTTQNTYVLAQAFRQFMKPGEAIIVTNQDHEANTGPWRRLADEGIEIREWAINPQTGHLDTADLETLLDENVRLVCFPHCSNVVGELNPVTEITALAHAAGAFVCVDGVSYAPHGLPNVGELGPDIYLFSAYKTYGPHQGIMVIRRELGALLPNQAHYFNADVLYKRFTPAGPDHAQIAASAGMADYISALAHHHGGPETEGAEQGAFVHDLMRAHEVALLQPLLDMVKDRNDVRLLG
;
A
#
# COMPACT_ATOMS: atom_id res chain seq x y z
N VAL A 1 -13.85 6.30 -12.85
CA VAL A 1 -12.70 5.55 -13.41
C VAL A 1 -12.87 5.33 -14.91
N ILE A 2 -13.93 4.64 -15.36
CA ILE A 2 -14.14 4.29 -16.79
C ILE A 2 -14.17 5.54 -17.66
N ASP A 3 -14.94 6.55 -17.30
CA ASP A 3 -15.06 7.79 -18.08
C ASP A 3 -13.72 8.54 -18.18
N ARG A 4 -12.94 8.58 -17.09
CA ARG A 4 -11.59 9.17 -17.08
C ARG A 4 -10.63 8.40 -17.99
N LEU A 5 -10.68 7.05 -17.96
CA LEU A 5 -9.88 6.20 -18.82
C LEU A 5 -10.21 6.42 -20.30
N ASN A 6 -11.48 6.40 -20.65
CA ASN A 6 -11.96 6.65 -22.02
C ASN A 6 -11.57 8.06 -22.50
N ARG A 7 -11.80 9.08 -21.68
CA ARG A 7 -11.40 10.46 -22.00
C ARG A 7 -9.90 10.56 -22.26
N TYR A 8 -9.08 9.94 -21.42
CA TYR A 8 -7.62 9.98 -21.61
C TYR A 8 -7.22 9.35 -22.94
N TYR A 9 -7.73 8.16 -23.29
CA TYR A 9 -7.41 7.51 -24.55
C TYR A 9 -7.89 8.28 -25.77
N VAL A 10 -9.04 8.95 -25.70
CA VAL A 10 -9.61 9.66 -26.85
C VAL A 10 -9.00 11.07 -27.00
N GLU A 11 -8.75 11.78 -25.90
CA GLU A 11 -8.42 13.20 -25.93
C GLU A 11 -7.00 13.53 -25.45
N ARG A 12 -6.33 12.63 -24.71
CA ARG A 12 -5.09 12.91 -23.99
C ARG A 12 -3.95 11.95 -24.31
N LYS A 13 -4.14 11.03 -25.26
CA LYS A 13 -3.12 10.01 -25.56
C LYS A 13 -1.92 10.57 -26.31
N VAL A 14 -1.07 11.28 -25.57
CA VAL A 14 0.21 11.84 -26.00
C VAL A 14 1.26 11.59 -24.90
N GLN A 15 2.53 11.79 -25.23
CA GLN A 15 3.57 11.80 -24.20
C GLN A 15 3.31 12.96 -23.22
N PRO A 16 3.12 12.74 -21.91
CA PRO A 16 2.85 13.80 -20.95
C PRO A 16 4.10 14.65 -20.65
N TYR A 17 3.89 15.84 -20.11
CA TYR A 17 4.93 16.78 -19.62
C TYR A 17 5.80 17.43 -20.69
N ALA A 18 5.43 17.37 -21.97
CA ALA A 18 6.07 18.17 -23.02
C ALA A 18 5.49 19.59 -23.07
N PRO A 19 6.19 20.59 -23.68
CA PRO A 19 5.81 22.01 -23.63
C PRO A 19 4.69 22.39 -24.63
N TYR A 20 3.69 21.53 -24.83
CA TYR A 20 2.50 21.85 -25.65
C TYR A 20 1.21 21.43 -24.94
N ALA A 21 0.11 22.13 -25.26
CA ALA A 21 -1.12 22.10 -24.46
C ALA A 21 -1.68 20.67 -24.19
N ALA A 22 -1.78 19.82 -25.22
CA ALA A 22 -2.32 18.48 -25.05
C ALA A 22 -1.46 17.62 -24.10
N SER A 23 -0.14 17.76 -24.16
CA SER A 23 0.81 17.06 -23.29
C SER A 23 0.74 17.56 -21.85
N GLN A 24 0.61 18.87 -21.65
CA GLN A 24 0.43 19.45 -20.32
C GLN A 24 -0.87 18.99 -19.67
N LEU A 25 -1.98 18.95 -20.43
CA LEU A 25 -3.25 18.41 -19.93
C LEU A 25 -3.16 16.94 -19.57
N ALA A 26 -2.47 16.13 -20.36
CA ALA A 26 -2.23 14.72 -20.05
C ALA A 26 -1.43 14.54 -18.74
N GLY A 27 -0.39 15.34 -18.53
CA GLY A 27 0.38 15.38 -17.30
C GLY A 27 -0.45 15.82 -16.09
N ALA A 28 -1.25 16.90 -16.26
CA ALA A 28 -2.08 17.44 -15.20
C ALA A 28 -3.12 16.42 -14.68
N GLU A 29 -3.72 15.59 -15.55
CA GLU A 29 -4.64 14.53 -15.12
C GLU A 29 -3.95 13.42 -14.30
N MET A 30 -2.69 13.12 -14.61
CA MET A 30 -1.89 12.19 -13.82
C MET A 30 -1.49 12.78 -12.46
N ASP A 31 -1.15 14.07 -12.43
CA ASP A 31 -0.79 14.79 -11.21
C ASP A 31 -2.02 14.98 -10.30
N GLU A 32 -3.21 15.22 -10.88
CA GLU A 32 -4.47 15.21 -10.16
C GLU A 32 -4.68 13.88 -9.41
N ALA A 33 -4.51 12.75 -10.09
CA ALA A 33 -4.68 11.44 -9.45
C ALA A 33 -3.74 11.25 -8.26
N ARG A 34 -2.47 11.62 -8.44
CA ARG A 34 -1.45 11.50 -7.39
C ARG A 34 -1.76 12.39 -6.20
N SER A 35 -2.03 13.66 -6.44
CA SER A 35 -2.25 14.64 -5.37
C SER A 35 -3.51 14.35 -4.56
N ARG A 36 -4.62 13.97 -5.22
CA ARG A 36 -5.88 13.66 -4.55
C ARG A 36 -5.78 12.39 -3.69
N LEU A 37 -5.20 11.32 -4.23
CA LEU A 37 -5.01 10.08 -3.46
C LEU A 37 -4.04 10.28 -2.29
N ALA A 38 -2.94 11.02 -2.50
CA ALA A 38 -2.01 11.36 -1.43
C ALA A 38 -2.69 12.17 -0.31
N ALA A 39 -3.52 13.14 -0.65
CA ALA A 39 -4.28 13.93 0.32
C ALA A 39 -5.24 13.07 1.15
N ILE A 40 -5.96 12.14 0.52
CA ILE A 40 -6.87 11.21 1.22
C ILE A 40 -6.09 10.28 2.16
N MET A 41 -4.91 9.83 1.74
CA MET A 41 -4.05 8.93 2.53
C MET A 41 -3.15 9.67 3.53
N GLY A 42 -3.24 10.99 3.64
CA GLY A 42 -2.47 11.79 4.61
C GLY A 42 -0.96 11.80 4.36
N VAL A 43 -0.52 11.67 3.10
CA VAL A 43 0.90 11.64 2.72
C VAL A 43 1.23 12.75 1.72
N ALA A 44 2.53 13.04 1.55
CA ALA A 44 2.95 14.02 0.55
C ALA A 44 2.78 13.46 -0.87
N THR A 45 2.43 14.34 -1.82
CA THR A 45 2.15 13.95 -3.22
C THR A 45 3.32 13.21 -3.86
N GLU A 46 4.55 13.59 -3.57
CA GLU A 46 5.75 12.95 -4.08
C GLU A 46 6.06 11.58 -3.47
N GLU A 47 5.43 11.21 -2.36
CA GLU A 47 5.58 9.90 -1.72
C GLU A 47 4.70 8.83 -2.37
N LEU A 48 3.70 9.24 -3.18
CA LEU A 48 2.77 8.32 -3.84
C LEU A 48 3.20 8.05 -5.29
N SER A 49 3.41 6.78 -5.61
CA SER A 49 3.80 6.30 -6.92
C SER A 49 2.87 5.20 -7.45
N PHE A 50 2.87 5.01 -8.76
CA PHE A 50 2.08 4.01 -9.45
C PHE A 50 3.00 3.01 -10.15
N GLY A 51 2.63 1.74 -10.09
CA GLY A 51 3.28 0.66 -10.83
C GLY A 51 2.26 -0.31 -11.42
N PRO A 52 2.70 -1.30 -12.20
CA PRO A 52 1.80 -2.21 -12.90
C PRO A 52 0.95 -3.08 -11.97
N SER A 53 1.48 -3.44 -10.81
CA SER A 53 0.79 -4.20 -9.76
C SER A 53 1.54 -4.09 -8.43
N THR A 54 0.88 -4.42 -7.31
CA THR A 54 1.54 -4.50 -6.00
C THR A 54 2.71 -5.47 -6.03
N THR A 55 2.54 -6.65 -6.63
CA THR A 55 3.62 -7.64 -6.76
C THR A 55 4.85 -7.08 -7.47
N GLN A 56 4.67 -6.39 -8.60
CA GLN A 56 5.79 -5.79 -9.33
C GLN A 56 6.44 -4.65 -8.53
N ASN A 57 5.65 -3.86 -7.81
CA ASN A 57 6.18 -2.85 -6.91
C ASN A 57 7.08 -3.47 -5.84
N THR A 58 6.65 -4.59 -5.23
CA THR A 58 7.48 -5.29 -4.23
C THR A 58 8.77 -5.84 -4.84
N TYR A 59 8.74 -6.37 -6.08
CA TYR A 59 9.97 -6.80 -6.76
C TYR A 59 10.95 -5.64 -7.01
N VAL A 60 10.45 -4.47 -7.39
CA VAL A 60 11.27 -3.26 -7.57
C VAL A 60 11.88 -2.82 -6.23
N LEU A 61 11.09 -2.83 -5.15
CA LEU A 61 11.58 -2.54 -3.81
C LEU A 61 12.62 -3.56 -3.36
N ALA A 62 12.38 -4.85 -3.55
CA ALA A 62 13.35 -5.90 -3.20
C ALA A 62 14.67 -5.70 -3.94
N GLN A 63 14.63 -5.28 -5.21
CA GLN A 63 15.84 -4.94 -5.96
C GLN A 63 16.55 -3.69 -5.39
N ALA A 64 15.82 -2.70 -4.91
CA ALA A 64 16.42 -1.53 -4.25
C ALA A 64 17.06 -1.92 -2.90
N PHE A 65 16.36 -2.70 -2.09
CA PHE A 65 16.88 -3.20 -0.81
C PHE A 65 18.09 -4.13 -1.00
N ARG A 66 18.10 -4.98 -2.03
CA ARG A 66 19.26 -5.80 -2.41
C ARG A 66 20.54 -4.97 -2.59
N GLN A 67 20.40 -3.77 -3.19
CA GLN A 67 21.54 -2.88 -3.40
C GLN A 67 21.89 -2.03 -2.17
N PHE A 68 20.94 -1.88 -1.25
CA PHE A 68 21.06 -1.07 -0.04
C PHE A 68 21.63 -1.88 1.13
N MET A 69 21.16 -3.12 1.30
CA MET A 69 21.51 -3.99 2.41
C MET A 69 22.85 -4.68 2.22
N LYS A 70 23.42 -5.16 3.34
CA LYS A 70 24.68 -5.91 3.38
C LYS A 70 24.42 -7.37 3.81
N PRO A 71 25.25 -8.32 3.34
CA PRO A 71 25.20 -9.70 3.87
C PRO A 71 25.29 -9.72 5.40
N GLY A 72 24.43 -10.52 6.04
CA GLY A 72 24.28 -10.61 7.49
C GLY A 72 23.25 -9.67 8.10
N GLU A 73 22.74 -8.68 7.35
CA GLU A 73 21.55 -7.93 7.77
C GLU A 73 20.29 -8.77 7.52
N ALA A 74 19.19 -8.44 8.23
CA ALA A 74 18.00 -9.29 8.27
C ALA A 74 16.73 -8.54 7.77
N ILE A 75 15.83 -9.32 7.19
CA ILE A 75 14.44 -8.93 6.89
C ILE A 75 13.51 -9.87 7.67
N ILE A 76 12.52 -9.29 8.34
CA ILE A 76 11.42 -10.07 8.95
C ILE A 76 10.26 -10.10 7.95
N VAL A 77 9.76 -11.29 7.66
CA VAL A 77 8.54 -11.54 6.87
C VAL A 77 7.60 -12.44 7.65
N THR A 78 6.31 -12.45 7.31
CA THR A 78 5.35 -13.32 7.98
C THR A 78 4.85 -14.44 7.06
N ASN A 79 4.32 -15.52 7.64
CA ASN A 79 3.57 -16.54 6.93
C ASN A 79 2.05 -16.24 6.88
N GLN A 80 1.61 -15.09 7.39
CA GLN A 80 0.23 -14.60 7.29
C GLN A 80 -0.01 -13.81 6.00
N ASP A 81 1.06 -13.31 5.38
CA ASP A 81 0.98 -12.39 4.25
C ASP A 81 0.87 -13.13 2.90
N HIS A 82 0.40 -12.39 1.90
CA HIS A 82 0.35 -12.84 0.53
C HIS A 82 1.77 -12.99 -0.05
N GLU A 83 1.96 -13.96 -0.96
CA GLU A 83 3.25 -14.22 -1.63
C GLU A 83 3.83 -12.95 -2.31
N ALA A 84 3.00 -12.01 -2.72
CA ALA A 84 3.43 -10.73 -3.30
C ALA A 84 4.32 -9.91 -2.35
N ASN A 85 4.09 -10.01 -1.03
CA ASN A 85 4.87 -9.28 -0.01
C ASN A 85 5.75 -10.19 0.84
N THR A 86 5.95 -11.44 0.46
CA THR A 86 6.89 -12.36 1.11
C THR A 86 7.93 -12.91 0.14
N GLY A 87 7.50 -13.38 -1.02
CA GLY A 87 8.36 -14.05 -1.99
C GLY A 87 9.53 -13.21 -2.50
N PRO A 88 9.33 -11.95 -2.93
CA PRO A 88 10.43 -11.09 -3.38
C PRO A 88 11.50 -10.87 -2.30
N TRP A 89 11.09 -10.71 -1.04
CA TRP A 89 12.00 -10.53 0.11
C TRP A 89 12.76 -11.80 0.43
N ARG A 90 12.09 -12.97 0.45
CA ARG A 90 12.71 -14.27 0.72
C ARG A 90 13.83 -14.62 -0.27
N ARG A 91 13.75 -14.15 -1.51
CA ARG A 91 14.79 -14.35 -2.53
C ARG A 91 16.10 -13.63 -2.21
N LEU A 92 16.08 -12.63 -1.33
CA LEU A 92 17.30 -11.94 -0.92
C LEU A 92 18.21 -12.81 -0.04
N ALA A 93 17.73 -13.96 0.43
CA ALA A 93 18.58 -14.99 1.08
C ALA A 93 19.73 -15.45 0.18
N ASP A 94 19.55 -15.49 -1.14
CA ASP A 94 20.59 -15.84 -2.11
C ASP A 94 21.72 -14.82 -2.15
N GLU A 95 21.50 -13.61 -1.63
CA GLU A 95 22.46 -12.52 -1.53
C GLU A 95 23.08 -12.42 -0.11
N GLY A 96 22.80 -13.40 0.75
CA GLY A 96 23.32 -13.44 2.13
C GLY A 96 22.55 -12.59 3.13
N ILE A 97 21.34 -12.14 2.78
CA ILE A 97 20.42 -11.47 3.71
C ILE A 97 19.69 -12.53 4.52
N GLU A 98 19.67 -12.37 5.84
CA GLU A 98 18.94 -13.28 6.74
C GLU A 98 17.43 -13.02 6.61
N ILE A 99 16.65 -14.08 6.40
CA ILE A 99 15.19 -14.01 6.39
C ILE A 99 14.67 -14.64 7.67
N ARG A 100 14.07 -13.81 8.53
CA ARG A 100 13.41 -14.24 9.77
C ARG A 100 11.92 -14.34 9.54
N GLU A 101 11.32 -15.45 9.95
CA GLU A 101 9.87 -15.63 9.82
C GLU A 101 9.16 -15.30 11.14
N TRP A 102 8.31 -14.28 11.11
CA TRP A 102 7.35 -13.99 12.14
C TRP A 102 6.09 -14.82 11.86
N ALA A 103 5.98 -15.95 12.57
CA ALA A 103 4.95 -16.95 12.33
C ALA A 103 3.66 -16.64 13.07
N ILE A 104 2.52 -16.98 12.44
CA ILE A 104 1.21 -16.93 13.11
C ILE A 104 1.15 -17.94 14.26
N ASN A 105 0.37 -17.61 15.26
CA ASN A 105 -0.10 -18.61 16.23
C ASN A 105 -1.09 -19.57 15.52
N PRO A 106 -0.77 -20.87 15.40
CA PRO A 106 -1.59 -21.82 14.65
C PRO A 106 -2.96 -22.08 15.30
N GLN A 107 -3.15 -21.65 16.55
CA GLN A 107 -4.42 -21.79 17.25
C GLN A 107 -5.37 -20.64 16.94
N THR A 108 -4.89 -19.45 16.71
CA THR A 108 -5.69 -18.23 16.49
C THR A 108 -5.61 -17.69 15.07
N GLY A 109 -4.52 -17.94 14.34
CA GLY A 109 -4.20 -17.34 13.05
C GLY A 109 -3.57 -15.94 13.18
N HIS A 110 -3.43 -15.43 14.41
CA HIS A 110 -2.90 -14.09 14.69
C HIS A 110 -1.38 -14.04 14.70
N LEU A 111 -0.84 -12.86 14.41
CA LEU A 111 0.55 -12.48 14.66
C LEU A 111 0.65 -11.88 16.07
N ASP A 112 1.55 -12.40 16.91
CA ASP A 112 1.78 -11.87 18.25
C ASP A 112 2.95 -10.86 18.19
N THR A 113 2.71 -9.63 18.67
CA THR A 113 3.76 -8.60 18.71
C THR A 113 4.91 -8.96 19.66
N ALA A 114 4.64 -9.78 20.69
CA ALA A 114 5.70 -10.30 21.57
C ALA A 114 6.66 -11.24 20.83
N ASP A 115 6.17 -12.02 19.86
CA ASP A 115 7.04 -12.83 19.01
C ASP A 115 7.89 -11.95 18.08
N LEU A 116 7.33 -10.86 17.55
CA LEU A 116 8.08 -9.88 16.77
C LEU A 116 9.23 -9.28 17.58
N GLU A 117 8.99 -8.89 18.83
CA GLU A 117 10.04 -8.33 19.71
C GLU A 117 11.23 -9.28 19.85
N THR A 118 11.01 -10.59 19.86
CA THR A 118 12.10 -11.58 19.95
C THR A 118 12.94 -11.72 18.67
N LEU A 119 12.35 -11.32 17.52
CA LEU A 119 13.00 -11.36 16.20
C LEU A 119 13.76 -10.06 15.88
N LEU A 120 13.46 -8.97 16.59
CA LEU A 120 14.08 -7.66 16.37
C LEU A 120 15.46 -7.60 17.06
N ASP A 121 16.47 -7.15 16.31
CA ASP A 121 17.79 -6.76 16.79
C ASP A 121 18.41 -5.70 15.86
N GLU A 122 19.65 -5.29 16.14
CA GLU A 122 20.39 -4.28 15.39
C GLU A 122 20.70 -4.65 13.93
N ASN A 123 20.52 -5.92 13.54
CA ASN A 123 20.73 -6.38 12.16
C ASN A 123 19.47 -6.30 11.32
N VAL A 124 18.28 -6.18 11.92
CA VAL A 124 17.02 -6.08 11.19
C VAL A 124 16.93 -4.73 10.48
N ARG A 125 16.70 -4.75 9.16
CA ARG A 125 16.55 -3.55 8.35
C ARG A 125 15.14 -3.32 7.85
N LEU A 126 14.33 -4.37 7.78
CA LEU A 126 12.98 -4.28 7.24
C LEU A 126 12.06 -5.30 7.92
N VAL A 127 10.85 -4.87 8.26
CA VAL A 127 9.75 -5.71 8.73
C VAL A 127 8.61 -5.62 7.70
N CYS A 128 8.19 -6.77 7.14
CA CYS A 128 7.13 -6.86 6.14
C CYS A 128 5.95 -7.66 6.69
N PHE A 129 4.74 -7.08 6.65
CA PHE A 129 3.52 -7.74 7.13
C PHE A 129 2.27 -7.17 6.46
N PRO A 130 1.11 -7.89 6.47
CA PRO A 130 -0.14 -7.38 5.93
C PRO A 130 -0.85 -6.47 6.94
N HIS A 131 -1.50 -5.39 6.47
CA HIS A 131 -2.43 -4.63 7.31
C HIS A 131 -3.65 -5.47 7.69
N CYS A 132 -4.16 -6.23 6.71
CA CYS A 132 -5.22 -7.21 6.89
C CYS A 132 -4.83 -8.51 6.18
N SER A 133 -4.91 -9.63 6.87
CA SER A 133 -4.65 -10.94 6.25
C SER A 133 -5.71 -11.27 5.20
N ASN A 134 -5.26 -11.63 4.01
CA ASN A 134 -6.15 -12.05 2.92
C ASN A 134 -6.75 -13.45 3.12
N VAL A 135 -6.34 -14.18 4.16
CA VAL A 135 -6.80 -15.55 4.45
C VAL A 135 -7.69 -15.59 5.69
N VAL A 136 -7.21 -15.05 6.81
CA VAL A 136 -7.94 -15.10 8.10
C VAL A 136 -8.67 -13.82 8.44
N GLY A 137 -8.47 -12.74 7.67
CA GLY A 137 -9.15 -11.46 7.88
C GLY A 137 -8.69 -10.67 9.10
N GLU A 138 -7.64 -11.11 9.79
CA GLU A 138 -7.08 -10.39 10.93
C GLU A 138 -6.56 -9.02 10.53
N LEU A 139 -6.84 -8.02 11.36
CA LEU A 139 -6.30 -6.67 11.27
C LEU A 139 -5.08 -6.53 12.19
N ASN A 140 -3.91 -6.35 11.60
CA ASN A 140 -2.69 -6.14 12.35
C ASN A 140 -2.57 -4.68 12.84
N PRO A 141 -2.07 -4.43 14.06
CA PRO A 141 -1.93 -3.09 14.63
C PRO A 141 -0.71 -2.36 14.03
N VAL A 142 -0.88 -1.79 12.82
CA VAL A 142 0.22 -1.21 12.02
C VAL A 142 1.01 -0.19 12.81
N THR A 143 0.36 0.72 13.53
CA THR A 143 1.05 1.78 14.30
C THR A 143 1.94 1.21 15.40
N GLU A 144 1.46 0.20 16.13
CA GLU A 144 2.21 -0.47 17.20
C GLU A 144 3.42 -1.23 16.62
N ILE A 145 3.19 -2.04 15.58
CA ILE A 145 4.25 -2.81 14.89
C ILE A 145 5.30 -1.86 14.32
N THR A 146 4.87 -0.76 13.72
CA THR A 146 5.78 0.27 13.19
C THR A 146 6.64 0.88 14.28
N ALA A 147 6.06 1.21 15.44
CA ALA A 147 6.81 1.75 16.56
C ALA A 147 7.87 0.78 17.11
N LEU A 148 7.53 -0.52 17.21
CA LEU A 148 8.48 -1.56 17.63
C LEU A 148 9.64 -1.71 16.64
N ALA A 149 9.34 -1.78 15.33
CA ALA A 149 10.35 -1.88 14.29
C ALA A 149 11.28 -0.66 14.25
N HIS A 150 10.71 0.56 14.31
CA HIS A 150 11.48 1.80 14.33
C HIS A 150 12.37 1.92 15.58
N ALA A 151 11.89 1.45 16.75
CA ALA A 151 12.72 1.41 17.96
C ALA A 151 13.95 0.51 17.82
N ALA A 152 13.89 -0.53 17.00
CA ALA A 152 15.00 -1.41 16.65
C ALA A 152 15.85 -0.88 15.47
N GLY A 153 15.47 0.25 14.84
CA GLY A 153 16.14 0.82 13.68
C GLY A 153 15.77 0.19 12.33
N ALA A 154 14.69 -0.59 12.29
CA ALA A 154 14.20 -1.25 11.07
C ALA A 154 13.11 -0.39 10.39
N PHE A 155 13.08 -0.43 9.05
CA PHE A 155 11.98 0.11 8.25
C PHE A 155 10.79 -0.85 8.22
N VAL A 156 9.63 -0.34 7.80
CA VAL A 156 8.37 -1.09 7.77
C VAL A 156 7.73 -1.04 6.38
N CYS A 157 7.40 -2.23 5.85
CA CYS A 157 6.66 -2.41 4.60
C CYS A 157 5.33 -3.12 4.87
N VAL A 158 4.23 -2.43 4.63
CA VAL A 158 2.88 -2.94 4.87
C VAL A 158 2.16 -3.26 3.56
N ASP A 159 1.65 -4.49 3.44
CA ASP A 159 0.70 -4.87 2.41
C ASP A 159 -0.72 -4.48 2.84
N GLY A 160 -1.26 -3.45 2.22
CA GLY A 160 -2.61 -2.95 2.45
C GLY A 160 -3.64 -3.47 1.44
N VAL A 161 -3.30 -4.45 0.59
CA VAL A 161 -4.15 -4.93 -0.50
C VAL A 161 -5.51 -5.43 -0.04
N SER A 162 -5.56 -6.10 1.10
CA SER A 162 -6.81 -6.61 1.68
C SER A 162 -7.52 -5.62 2.60
N TYR A 163 -6.85 -4.52 2.99
CA TYR A 163 -7.43 -3.48 3.83
C TYR A 163 -8.03 -2.31 3.04
N ALA A 164 -7.31 -1.81 2.04
CA ALA A 164 -7.68 -0.60 1.29
C ALA A 164 -9.08 -0.65 0.62
N PRO A 165 -9.61 -1.81 0.18
CA PRO A 165 -10.97 -1.90 -0.35
C PRO A 165 -12.09 -1.51 0.63
N HIS A 166 -11.82 -1.60 1.94
CA HIS A 166 -12.74 -1.28 3.03
C HIS A 166 -12.66 0.19 3.49
N GLY A 167 -12.06 1.03 2.69
CA GLY A 167 -11.77 2.44 2.90
C GLY A 167 -10.26 2.70 2.94
N LEU A 168 -9.81 3.72 2.21
CA LEU A 168 -8.39 4.06 2.18
C LEU A 168 -7.91 4.50 3.58
N PRO A 169 -6.82 3.92 4.10
CA PRO A 169 -6.29 4.31 5.39
C PRO A 169 -5.56 5.65 5.33
N ASN A 170 -5.50 6.36 6.45
CA ASN A 170 -4.56 7.46 6.66
C ASN A 170 -3.15 6.90 6.93
N VAL A 171 -2.39 6.65 5.87
CA VAL A 171 -1.05 6.07 5.95
C VAL A 171 -0.08 7.00 6.70
N GLY A 172 -0.31 8.31 6.61
CA GLY A 172 0.46 9.32 7.36
C GLY A 172 0.37 9.11 8.87
N GLU A 173 -0.81 8.81 9.38
CA GLU A 173 -1.04 8.53 10.82
C GLU A 173 -0.59 7.13 11.22
N LEU A 174 -0.74 6.12 10.35
CA LEU A 174 -0.27 4.77 10.62
C LEU A 174 1.25 4.68 10.76
N GLY A 175 1.99 5.51 10.01
CA GLY A 175 3.42 5.73 10.16
C GLY A 175 4.39 4.76 9.48
N PRO A 176 3.96 3.75 8.67
CA PRO A 176 4.93 2.85 8.01
C PRO A 176 5.75 3.59 6.96
N ASP A 177 6.93 3.07 6.64
CA ASP A 177 7.82 3.65 5.63
C ASP A 177 7.36 3.34 4.20
N ILE A 178 6.73 2.16 4.02
CA ILE A 178 6.17 1.70 2.75
C ILE A 178 4.77 1.17 2.99
N TYR A 179 3.81 1.58 2.16
CA TYR A 179 2.46 1.04 2.13
C TYR A 179 2.05 0.70 0.71
N LEU A 180 1.63 -0.54 0.47
CA LEU A 180 1.34 -1.07 -0.86
C LEU A 180 -0.12 -1.50 -0.96
N PHE A 181 -0.80 -1.20 -2.07
CA PHE A 181 -2.09 -1.79 -2.36
C PHE A 181 -2.41 -1.83 -3.86
N SER A 182 -3.46 -2.57 -4.22
CA SER A 182 -3.90 -2.76 -5.60
C SER A 182 -5.11 -1.89 -5.89
N ALA A 183 -4.98 -0.94 -6.81
CA ALA A 183 -6.07 -0.04 -7.19
C ALA A 183 -7.30 -0.80 -7.72
N TYR A 184 -7.10 -1.89 -8.50
CA TYR A 184 -8.21 -2.68 -9.05
C TYR A 184 -9.03 -3.45 -8.00
N LYS A 185 -8.50 -3.62 -6.79
CA LYS A 185 -9.26 -4.14 -5.63
C LYS A 185 -9.93 -3.02 -4.83
N THR A 186 -9.58 -1.76 -5.14
CA THR A 186 -9.99 -0.54 -4.42
C THR A 186 -10.69 0.44 -5.35
N TYR A 187 -11.64 -0.06 -6.15
CA TYR A 187 -12.49 0.70 -7.10
C TYR A 187 -11.73 1.40 -8.24
N GLY A 188 -10.45 1.08 -8.44
CA GLY A 188 -9.55 1.70 -9.41
C GLY A 188 -9.23 0.86 -10.64
N PRO A 189 -8.33 1.32 -11.53
CA PRO A 189 -7.83 0.58 -12.67
C PRO A 189 -6.82 -0.50 -12.23
N HIS A 190 -6.38 -1.35 -13.19
CA HIS A 190 -5.41 -2.41 -12.90
C HIS A 190 -4.00 -1.84 -12.70
N GLN A 191 -3.73 -1.35 -11.50
CA GLN A 191 -2.44 -0.79 -11.06
C GLN A 191 -2.14 -1.16 -9.61
N GLY A 192 -0.84 -1.15 -9.26
CA GLY A 192 -0.36 -1.09 -7.90
C GLY A 192 -0.10 0.37 -7.50
N ILE A 193 -0.57 0.75 -6.31
CA ILE A 193 -0.26 2.03 -5.69
C ILE A 193 0.73 1.77 -4.54
N MET A 194 1.72 2.64 -4.42
CA MET A 194 2.79 2.52 -3.47
C MET A 194 3.08 3.88 -2.85
N VAL A 195 3.00 3.94 -1.53
CA VAL A 195 3.53 5.03 -0.72
C VAL A 195 4.91 4.63 -0.25
N ILE A 196 5.91 5.49 -0.47
CA ILE A 196 7.25 5.38 0.12
C ILE A 196 7.56 6.70 0.77
N ARG A 197 7.83 6.68 2.08
CA ARG A 197 8.16 7.89 2.84
C ARG A 197 9.46 8.50 2.30
N ARG A 198 9.51 9.82 2.28
CA ARG A 198 10.60 10.60 1.69
C ARG A 198 11.99 10.17 2.19
N GLU A 199 12.10 9.95 3.50
CA GLU A 199 13.36 9.59 4.16
C GLU A 199 13.91 8.27 3.62
N LEU A 200 13.09 7.23 3.58
CA LEU A 200 13.47 5.94 3.02
C LEU A 200 13.68 6.02 1.50
N GLY A 201 12.78 6.69 0.80
CA GLY A 201 12.87 6.83 -0.65
C GLY A 201 14.12 7.56 -1.13
N ALA A 202 14.67 8.48 -0.32
CA ALA A 202 15.94 9.15 -0.60
C ALA A 202 17.16 8.25 -0.36
N LEU A 203 17.07 7.33 0.62
CA LEU A 203 18.15 6.39 0.96
C LEU A 203 18.27 5.25 -0.05
N LEU A 204 17.15 4.71 -0.51
CA LEU A 204 17.14 3.56 -1.42
C LEU A 204 17.71 3.93 -2.80
N PRO A 205 18.50 3.05 -3.44
CA PRO A 205 19.01 3.27 -4.78
C PRO A 205 17.90 3.42 -5.84
N ASN A 206 18.09 4.33 -6.78
CA ASN A 206 17.18 4.54 -7.90
C ASN A 206 17.04 3.28 -8.76
N GLN A 207 15.81 2.85 -9.03
CA GLN A 207 15.47 1.71 -9.87
C GLN A 207 14.92 2.13 -11.25
N ALA A 208 14.66 3.43 -11.44
CA ALA A 208 14.17 3.98 -12.69
C ALA A 208 15.31 4.44 -13.61
N HIS A 209 14.95 5.02 -14.75
CA HIS A 209 15.91 5.68 -15.62
C HIS A 209 16.70 6.77 -14.86
N TYR A 210 17.99 6.93 -15.19
CA TYR A 210 18.89 7.86 -14.49
C TYR A 210 18.35 9.30 -14.41
N PHE A 211 17.65 9.77 -15.45
CA PHE A 211 17.05 11.10 -15.50
C PHE A 211 15.82 11.30 -14.59
N ASN A 212 15.33 10.22 -13.96
CA ASN A 212 14.25 10.26 -12.97
C ASN A 212 14.76 10.16 -11.53
N ALA A 213 16.07 10.06 -11.32
CA ALA A 213 16.67 9.80 -10.01
C ALA A 213 16.36 10.86 -8.95
N ASP A 214 16.15 12.12 -9.35
CA ASP A 214 15.87 13.24 -8.45
C ASP A 214 14.38 13.46 -8.17
N VAL A 215 13.49 12.61 -8.74
CA VAL A 215 12.04 12.73 -8.59
C VAL A 215 11.52 11.52 -7.82
N LEU A 216 11.19 11.68 -6.54
CA LEU A 216 10.90 10.60 -5.60
C LEU A 216 9.87 9.59 -6.15
N TYR A 217 8.69 10.05 -6.59
CA TYR A 217 7.64 9.16 -7.10
C TYR A 217 7.99 8.43 -8.42
N LYS A 218 9.09 8.79 -9.08
CA LYS A 218 9.60 8.12 -10.30
C LYS A 218 10.70 7.12 -10.00
N ARG A 219 11.42 7.25 -8.88
CA ARG A 219 12.62 6.46 -8.56
C ARG A 219 12.38 4.95 -8.58
N PHE A 220 11.16 4.52 -8.29
CA PHE A 220 10.78 3.11 -8.19
C PHE A 220 9.84 2.66 -9.32
N THR A 221 9.87 3.38 -10.45
CA THR A 221 9.12 3.01 -11.67
C THR A 221 10.12 2.76 -12.81
N PRO A 222 10.58 1.50 -13.02
CA PRO A 222 11.67 1.18 -13.94
C PRO A 222 11.40 1.49 -15.42
N ALA A 223 10.12 1.54 -15.81
CA ALA A 223 9.69 1.80 -17.19
C ALA A 223 8.64 2.91 -17.26
N GLY A 224 8.25 3.29 -18.46
CA GLY A 224 7.12 4.20 -18.66
C GLY A 224 5.82 3.54 -18.15
N PRO A 225 5.08 4.19 -17.24
CA PRO A 225 3.82 3.66 -16.72
C PRO A 225 2.68 3.80 -17.74
N ASP A 226 1.57 3.14 -17.50
CA ASP A 226 0.33 3.41 -18.24
C ASP A 226 -0.30 4.73 -17.77
N HIS A 227 -0.09 5.78 -18.56
CA HIS A 227 -0.52 7.14 -18.23
C HIS A 227 -2.06 7.25 -18.08
N ALA A 228 -2.81 6.52 -18.92
CA ALA A 228 -4.27 6.55 -18.88
C ALA A 228 -4.81 5.92 -17.58
N GLN A 229 -4.21 4.82 -17.14
CA GLN A 229 -4.57 4.19 -15.87
C GLN A 229 -4.22 5.08 -14.68
N ILE A 230 -3.05 5.75 -14.70
CA ILE A 230 -2.69 6.71 -13.64
C ILE A 230 -3.74 7.82 -13.56
N ALA A 231 -4.04 8.49 -14.68
CA ALA A 231 -5.04 9.55 -14.72
C ALA A 231 -6.44 9.07 -14.27
N ALA A 232 -6.83 7.84 -14.67
CA ALA A 232 -8.09 7.24 -14.28
C ALA A 232 -8.18 6.90 -12.79
N SER A 233 -7.04 6.75 -12.09
CA SER A 233 -7.01 6.51 -10.65
C SER A 233 -7.58 7.67 -9.82
N ALA A 234 -7.65 8.91 -10.36
CA ALA A 234 -8.40 10.00 -9.75
C ALA A 234 -9.89 9.66 -9.56
N GLY A 235 -10.43 8.72 -10.34
CA GLY A 235 -11.79 8.22 -10.16
C GLY A 235 -12.03 7.46 -8.86
N MET A 236 -10.98 7.04 -8.17
CA MET A 236 -11.09 6.49 -6.79
C MET A 236 -11.40 7.63 -5.81
N ALA A 237 -10.72 8.77 -5.95
CA ALA A 237 -11.02 9.97 -5.17
C ALA A 237 -12.43 10.51 -5.48
N ASP A 238 -12.85 10.51 -6.76
CA ASP A 238 -14.23 10.87 -7.14
C ASP A 238 -15.26 10.01 -6.40
N TYR A 239 -15.01 8.71 -6.29
CA TYR A 239 -15.90 7.77 -5.59
C TYR A 239 -15.99 8.07 -4.09
N ILE A 240 -14.84 8.29 -3.44
CA ILE A 240 -14.77 8.64 -2.01
C ILE A 240 -15.52 9.96 -1.77
N SER A 241 -15.28 10.98 -2.58
CA SER A 241 -15.95 12.27 -2.47
C SER A 241 -17.47 12.16 -2.70
N ALA A 242 -17.90 11.32 -3.65
CA ALA A 242 -19.33 11.08 -3.89
C ALA A 242 -19.99 10.38 -2.70
N LEU A 243 -19.34 9.39 -2.06
CA LEU A 243 -19.85 8.75 -0.85
C LEU A 243 -19.94 9.74 0.31
N ALA A 244 -18.89 10.51 0.56
CA ALA A 244 -18.88 11.51 1.62
C ALA A 244 -20.04 12.52 1.43
N HIS A 245 -20.18 13.07 0.23
CA HIS A 245 -21.26 14.00 -0.07
C HIS A 245 -22.65 13.37 0.11
N HIS A 246 -22.86 12.14 -0.37
CA HIS A 246 -24.15 11.45 -0.26
C HIS A 246 -24.57 11.21 1.20
N HIS A 247 -23.62 10.97 2.09
CA HIS A 247 -23.86 10.68 3.50
C HIS A 247 -23.66 11.88 4.43
N GLY A 248 -23.51 13.11 3.90
CA GLY A 248 -23.38 14.34 4.69
C GLY A 248 -22.04 14.46 5.42
N GLY A 249 -21.00 13.85 4.88
CA GLY A 249 -19.62 13.96 5.39
C GLY A 249 -18.92 15.26 4.99
N PRO A 250 -17.61 15.37 5.27
CA PRO A 250 -16.81 16.55 4.94
C PRO A 250 -16.84 16.87 3.44
N GLU A 251 -17.04 18.16 3.11
CA GLU A 251 -17.05 18.63 1.72
C GLU A 251 -15.63 18.73 1.14
N THR A 252 -14.65 19.02 1.99
CA THR A 252 -13.25 19.19 1.58
C THR A 252 -12.58 17.82 1.45
N GLU A 253 -12.08 17.56 0.25
CA GLU A 253 -11.30 16.35 -0.02
C GLU A 253 -10.00 16.33 0.78
N GLY A 254 -9.66 15.17 1.34
CA GLY A 254 -8.47 14.96 2.14
C GLY A 254 -8.60 13.81 3.14
N ALA A 255 -7.69 13.74 4.09
CA ALA A 255 -7.63 12.66 5.07
C ALA A 255 -8.90 12.57 5.94
N GLU A 256 -9.49 13.70 6.34
CA GLU A 256 -10.74 13.72 7.11
C GLU A 256 -11.91 13.11 6.32
N GLN A 257 -12.04 13.45 5.01
CA GLN A 257 -13.05 12.84 4.16
C GLN A 257 -12.79 11.33 3.95
N GLY A 258 -11.52 10.95 3.78
CA GLY A 258 -11.10 9.55 3.69
C GLY A 258 -11.48 8.77 4.95
N ALA A 259 -11.20 9.30 6.14
CA ALA A 259 -11.55 8.71 7.41
C ALA A 259 -13.07 8.56 7.59
N PHE A 260 -13.85 9.59 7.25
CA PHE A 260 -15.31 9.54 7.28
C PHE A 260 -15.87 8.39 6.43
N VAL A 261 -15.37 8.25 5.19
CA VAL A 261 -15.83 7.19 4.27
C VAL A 261 -15.37 5.82 4.76
N HIS A 262 -14.15 5.71 5.28
CA HIS A 262 -13.66 4.48 5.90
C HIS A 262 -14.58 4.03 7.03
N ASP A 263 -14.90 4.90 7.98
CA ASP A 263 -15.75 4.57 9.12
C ASP A 263 -17.18 4.20 8.69
N LEU A 264 -17.73 4.91 7.69
CA LEU A 264 -19.03 4.59 7.08
C LEU A 264 -19.05 3.17 6.49
N MET A 265 -18.04 2.82 5.69
CA MET A 265 -17.93 1.49 5.07
C MET A 265 -17.77 0.41 6.12
N ARG A 266 -16.86 0.60 7.09
CA ARG A 266 -16.61 -0.34 8.20
C ARG A 266 -17.86 -0.58 9.03
N ALA A 267 -18.58 0.46 9.40
CA ALA A 267 -19.84 0.32 10.18
C ALA A 267 -20.87 -0.52 9.42
N HIS A 268 -21.01 -0.29 8.11
CA HIS A 268 -21.93 -1.03 7.26
C HIS A 268 -21.54 -2.50 7.11
N GLU A 269 -20.25 -2.78 6.86
CA GLU A 269 -19.70 -4.13 6.71
C GLU A 269 -19.85 -4.94 7.99
N VAL A 270 -19.55 -4.35 9.15
CA VAL A 270 -19.73 -5.00 10.45
C VAL A 270 -21.21 -5.36 10.68
N ALA A 271 -22.12 -4.43 10.39
CA ALA A 271 -23.55 -4.68 10.54
C ALA A 271 -24.07 -5.82 9.65
N LEU A 272 -23.52 -5.93 8.42
CA LEU A 272 -23.89 -7.00 7.50
C LEU A 272 -23.25 -8.36 7.87
N LEU A 273 -22.03 -8.35 8.40
CA LEU A 273 -21.29 -9.56 8.74
C LEU A 273 -21.74 -10.17 10.07
N GLN A 274 -22.16 -9.34 11.04
CA GLN A 274 -22.47 -9.76 12.40
C GLN A 274 -23.45 -10.93 12.48
N PRO A 275 -24.59 -10.95 11.75
CA PRO A 275 -25.54 -12.08 11.79
C PRO A 275 -24.92 -13.41 11.35
N LEU A 276 -24.02 -13.36 10.36
CA LEU A 276 -23.29 -14.55 9.88
C LEU A 276 -22.32 -15.05 10.94
N LEU A 277 -21.55 -14.14 11.56
CA LEU A 277 -20.62 -14.49 12.63
C LEU A 277 -21.34 -15.10 13.84
N ASP A 278 -22.49 -14.54 14.23
CA ASP A 278 -23.29 -15.05 15.34
C ASP A 278 -23.77 -16.47 15.03
N MET A 279 -24.29 -16.70 13.82
CA MET A 279 -24.70 -18.04 13.36
C MET A 279 -23.55 -19.05 13.38
N VAL A 280 -22.33 -18.63 12.96
CA VAL A 280 -21.16 -19.52 12.95
C VAL A 280 -20.65 -19.80 14.36
N LYS A 281 -20.65 -18.80 15.26
CA LYS A 281 -20.23 -18.96 16.66
C LYS A 281 -21.13 -19.93 17.46
N ASP A 282 -22.39 -20.02 17.10
CA ASP A 282 -23.34 -20.93 17.76
C ASP A 282 -23.15 -22.39 17.31
N ARG A 283 -22.30 -22.68 16.36
CA ARG A 283 -22.03 -24.03 15.84
C ARG A 283 -20.89 -24.70 16.62
N ASN A 284 -21.09 -25.97 16.99
CA ASN A 284 -20.08 -26.80 17.67
C ASN A 284 -19.17 -27.57 16.70
N ASP A 285 -19.52 -27.62 15.42
CA ASP A 285 -18.81 -28.36 14.37
C ASP A 285 -17.92 -27.43 13.50
N VAL A 286 -17.85 -26.15 13.84
CA VAL A 286 -17.05 -25.12 13.15
C VAL A 286 -16.17 -24.41 14.16
N ARG A 287 -14.95 -24.14 13.75
CA ARG A 287 -14.01 -23.27 14.49
C ARG A 287 -13.70 -22.04 13.63
N LEU A 288 -13.99 -20.86 14.16
CA LEU A 288 -13.57 -19.59 13.56
C LEU A 288 -12.11 -19.34 13.87
N LEU A 289 -11.33 -18.92 12.86
CA LEU A 289 -9.95 -18.43 12.96
C LEU A 289 -9.90 -17.00 12.43
N GLY A 290 -9.17 -16.12 13.13
CA GLY A 290 -9.05 -14.69 12.80
C GLY A 290 -9.87 -13.80 13.70
#